data_e38b7d2b4031da93ed797667baf5979f
#
_entry.id   e38b7d2b4031da93ed797667baf5979f
#
_cell.length_a   1.000
_cell.length_b   1.000
_cell.length_c   1.000
_cell.angle_alpha   90.00
_cell.angle_beta   90.00
_cell.angle_gamma   90.00
#
_symmetry.space_group_name_H-M   'P 1'
#
loop_
_entity.id
_entity.type
_entity.pdbx_description
1 polymer ?
#
loop_
_entity_poly.entity_id
_entity_poly.type
_entity_poly.pdbx_seq_one_letter_code
_entity_poly.pdbx_strand_id
1 'polypeptide(L)'
;CAIDVDIRFLPEQDPAEIRQQVLELAPASIETIFAHPPVNVGVESDWVKALIGSTDGCGGGNSVSVGRDGASDAVSFIKRGIPAVEFGPVGAGHHGPEEWVSIASLHSYLATLKNFLAAAPAVIASQEGGVDD
;
A
#
# COMPACT_ATOMS: atom_id res chain seq x y z
N CYS A 1 -34.88 4.78 7.00
CA CYS A 1 -33.96 3.86 6.32
C CYS A 1 -32.54 4.24 6.72
N ALA A 2 -31.70 3.27 7.07
CA ALA A 2 -30.26 3.44 7.29
C ALA A 2 -29.51 2.68 6.20
N ILE A 3 -28.37 3.24 5.76
CA ILE A 3 -27.51 2.66 4.73
C ILE A 3 -26.08 2.81 5.23
N ASP A 4 -25.33 1.71 5.19
CA ASP A 4 -23.87 1.74 5.41
C ASP A 4 -23.17 1.89 4.05
N VAL A 5 -22.27 2.86 3.96
CA VAL A 5 -21.55 3.18 2.72
C VAL A 5 -20.05 3.17 3.00
N ASP A 6 -19.29 2.45 2.19
CA ASP A 6 -17.83 2.47 2.18
C ASP A 6 -17.37 3.29 0.97
N ILE A 7 -16.66 4.39 1.22
CA ILE A 7 -16.15 5.26 0.17
C ILE A 7 -14.64 5.18 0.17
N ARG A 8 -14.08 4.77 -0.96
CA ARG A 8 -12.63 4.79 -1.22
C ARG A 8 -12.27 6.11 -1.86
N PHE A 9 -11.17 6.70 -1.42
CA PHE A 9 -10.72 7.99 -1.89
C PHE A 9 -9.21 8.04 -2.11
N LEU A 10 -8.78 8.96 -2.95
CA LEU A 10 -7.36 9.14 -3.30
C LEU A 10 -6.65 10.00 -2.25
N PRO A 11 -5.31 9.92 -2.16
CA PRO A 11 -4.53 10.71 -1.20
C PRO A 11 -4.74 12.22 -1.29
N GLU A 12 -5.11 12.74 -2.46
CA GLU A 12 -5.34 14.16 -2.73
C GLU A 12 -6.75 14.62 -2.38
N GLN A 13 -7.66 13.71 -2.05
CA GLN A 13 -9.05 14.01 -1.73
C GLN A 13 -9.24 14.23 -0.23
N ASP A 14 -10.04 15.24 0.11
CA ASP A 14 -10.42 15.51 1.51
C ASP A 14 -11.69 14.73 1.88
N PRO A 15 -11.64 13.86 2.88
CA PRO A 15 -12.84 13.15 3.37
C PRO A 15 -13.96 14.08 3.82
N ALA A 16 -13.65 15.31 4.29
CA ALA A 16 -14.66 16.28 4.68
C ALA A 16 -15.42 16.82 3.47
N GLU A 17 -14.73 17.06 2.36
CA GLU A 17 -15.36 17.46 1.10
C GLU A 17 -16.24 16.35 0.53
N ILE A 18 -15.74 15.10 0.56
CA ILE A 18 -16.52 13.93 0.13
C ILE A 18 -17.80 13.81 0.95
N ARG A 19 -17.71 13.95 2.26
CA ARG A 19 -18.87 13.92 3.15
C ARG A 19 -19.87 15.02 2.80
N GLN A 20 -19.38 16.23 2.50
CA GLN A 20 -20.23 17.36 2.10
C GLN A 20 -20.95 17.08 0.76
N GLN A 21 -20.26 16.54 -0.22
CA GLN A 21 -20.86 16.15 -1.50
C GLN A 21 -21.97 15.10 -1.33
N VAL A 22 -21.80 14.13 -0.43
CA VAL A 22 -22.85 13.14 -0.14
C VAL A 22 -24.07 13.81 0.51
N LEU A 23 -23.89 14.78 1.42
CA LEU A 23 -25.00 15.54 2.02
C LEU A 23 -25.79 16.37 1.00
N GLU A 24 -25.11 16.85 -0.04
CA GLU A 24 -25.75 17.62 -1.12
C GLU A 24 -26.63 16.74 -2.04
N LEU A 25 -26.32 15.44 -2.12
CA LEU A 25 -27.09 14.50 -2.94
C LEU A 25 -28.40 14.07 -2.30
N ALA A 26 -28.47 14.04 -0.97
CA ALA A 26 -29.67 13.59 -0.27
C ALA A 26 -29.81 14.26 1.11
N PRO A 27 -31.04 14.65 1.52
CA PRO A 27 -31.31 15.15 2.86
C PRO A 27 -31.20 14.00 3.88
N ALA A 28 -30.00 13.77 4.39
CA ALA A 28 -29.67 12.70 5.32
C ALA A 28 -28.78 13.18 6.45
N SER A 29 -28.80 12.48 7.58
CA SER A 29 -27.76 12.61 8.60
C SER A 29 -26.66 11.58 8.29
N ILE A 30 -25.38 12.02 8.37
CA ILE A 30 -24.23 11.15 8.14
C ILE A 30 -23.48 11.01 9.45
N GLU A 31 -23.30 9.77 9.88
CA GLU A 31 -22.39 9.38 10.95
C GLU A 31 -21.14 8.73 10.32
N THR A 32 -19.96 9.23 10.66
CA THR A 32 -18.71 8.60 10.23
C THR A 32 -18.33 7.53 11.26
N ILE A 33 -18.44 6.27 10.90
CA ILE A 33 -18.12 5.13 11.77
C ILE A 33 -16.60 5.02 11.93
N PHE A 34 -15.87 5.12 10.81
CA PHE A 34 -14.40 5.20 10.81
C PHE A 34 -13.91 5.92 9.55
N ALA A 35 -12.70 6.46 9.64
CA ALA A 35 -11.98 7.01 8.49
C ALA A 35 -10.50 6.63 8.60
N HIS A 36 -9.94 6.18 7.49
CA HIS A 36 -8.55 5.83 7.37
C HIS A 36 -7.90 6.61 6.22
N PRO A 37 -6.69 7.15 6.40
CA PRO A 37 -5.97 7.74 5.29
C PRO A 37 -5.65 6.66 4.24
N PRO A 38 -5.56 7.02 2.96
CA PRO A 38 -5.02 6.14 1.95
C PRO A 38 -3.58 5.75 2.26
N VAL A 39 -3.17 4.54 1.88
CA VAL A 39 -1.76 4.15 1.91
C VAL A 39 -1.05 4.82 0.74
N ASN A 40 -0.15 5.75 1.05
CA ASN A 40 0.65 6.44 0.06
C ASN A 40 2.10 6.50 0.54
N VAL A 41 2.95 5.66 -0.04
CA VAL A 41 4.40 5.64 0.21
C VAL A 41 5.10 5.92 -1.10
N GLY A 42 5.79 7.07 -1.15
CA GLY A 42 6.49 7.51 -2.35
C GLY A 42 7.62 6.55 -2.77
N VAL A 43 7.84 6.45 -4.07
CA VAL A 43 8.95 5.66 -4.64
C VAL A 43 10.34 6.16 -4.20
N GLU A 44 10.40 7.38 -3.68
CA GLU A 44 11.63 7.99 -3.14
C GLU A 44 11.99 7.46 -1.75
N SER A 45 11.08 6.79 -1.05
CA SER A 45 11.37 6.12 0.21
C SER A 45 12.52 5.12 0.05
N ASP A 46 13.52 5.18 0.92
CA ASP A 46 14.66 4.26 0.90
C ASP A 46 14.23 2.81 1.05
N TRP A 47 13.17 2.56 1.81
CA TRP A 47 12.58 1.23 1.95
C TRP A 47 11.96 0.73 0.64
N VAL A 48 11.27 1.62 -0.10
CA VAL A 48 10.69 1.27 -1.40
C VAL A 48 11.80 1.04 -2.42
N LYS A 49 12.85 1.88 -2.45
CA LYS A 49 14.03 1.70 -3.31
C LYS A 49 14.73 0.37 -3.01
N ALA A 50 14.93 0.04 -1.74
CA ALA A 50 15.53 -1.23 -1.34
C ALA A 50 14.69 -2.43 -1.77
N LEU A 51 13.35 -2.35 -1.65
CA LEU A 51 12.46 -3.40 -2.11
C LEU A 51 12.53 -3.57 -3.63
N ILE A 52 12.46 -2.47 -4.40
CA ILE A 52 12.59 -2.50 -5.86
C ILE A 52 13.94 -3.09 -6.27
N GLY A 53 15.05 -2.62 -5.70
CA GLY A 53 16.38 -3.17 -5.98
C GLY A 53 16.52 -4.64 -5.62
N SER A 54 15.75 -5.12 -4.63
CA SER A 54 15.74 -6.53 -4.24
C SER A 54 15.03 -7.44 -5.24
N THR A 55 14.28 -6.89 -6.19
CA THR A 55 13.67 -7.67 -7.28
C THR A 55 14.64 -7.98 -8.41
N ASP A 56 15.75 -7.25 -8.50
CA ASP A 56 16.74 -7.43 -9.54
C ASP A 56 17.37 -8.83 -9.47
N GLY A 57 17.40 -9.49 -10.63
CA GLY A 57 17.95 -10.85 -10.72
C GLY A 57 17.04 -11.97 -10.18
N CYS A 58 15.90 -11.64 -9.59
CA CYS A 58 14.96 -12.64 -9.06
C CYS A 58 13.95 -13.17 -10.10
N GLY A 59 14.07 -12.77 -11.36
CA GLY A 59 13.19 -13.22 -12.46
C GLY A 59 11.78 -12.60 -12.43
N GLY A 60 11.57 -11.58 -11.61
CA GLY A 60 10.29 -10.91 -11.41
C GLY A 60 9.93 -9.85 -12.48
N GLY A 61 10.75 -9.65 -13.48
CA GLY A 61 10.57 -8.56 -14.45
C GLY A 61 10.70 -7.18 -13.79
N ASN A 62 10.24 -6.14 -14.48
CA ASN A 62 10.21 -4.80 -13.91
C ASN A 62 9.12 -4.70 -12.84
N SER A 63 9.50 -4.55 -11.58
CA SER A 63 8.55 -4.23 -10.52
C SER A 63 7.98 -2.84 -10.75
N VAL A 64 6.66 -2.75 -10.75
CA VAL A 64 5.95 -1.48 -10.95
C VAL A 64 5.18 -1.17 -9.68
N SER A 65 5.39 0.04 -9.15
CA SER A 65 4.53 0.58 -8.10
C SER A 65 3.22 1.03 -8.72
N VAL A 66 2.11 0.52 -8.20
CA VAL A 66 0.77 0.85 -8.70
C VAL A 66 -0.12 1.24 -7.54
N GLY A 67 -0.98 2.23 -7.77
CA GLY A 67 -2.10 2.51 -6.89
C GLY A 67 -3.15 1.42 -7.02
N ARG A 68 -3.74 1.02 -5.90
CA ARG A 68 -4.86 0.07 -5.87
C ARG A 68 -6.02 0.67 -5.11
N ASP A 69 -7.21 0.29 -5.51
CA ASP A 69 -8.50 0.74 -4.96
C ASP A 69 -8.98 -0.08 -3.76
N GLY A 70 -8.22 -1.12 -3.38
CA GLY A 70 -8.53 -1.98 -2.24
C GLY A 70 -8.19 -1.36 -0.89
N ALA A 71 -8.81 -1.87 0.18
CA ALA A 71 -8.35 -1.61 1.54
C ALA A 71 -7.04 -2.35 1.80
N SER A 72 -6.16 -1.74 2.58
CA SER A 72 -4.88 -2.32 2.95
C SER A 72 -4.65 -2.25 4.45
N ASP A 73 -4.20 -3.34 5.06
CA ASP A 73 -3.77 -3.37 6.45
C ASP A 73 -2.50 -2.53 6.70
N ALA A 74 -1.78 -2.16 5.65
CA ALA A 74 -0.64 -1.25 5.69
C ALA A 74 -1.00 0.10 6.31
N VAL A 75 -2.27 0.54 6.24
CA VAL A 75 -2.75 1.77 6.89
C VAL A 75 -2.46 1.79 8.40
N SER A 76 -2.45 0.63 9.06
CA SER A 76 -2.16 0.52 10.48
C SER A 76 -0.73 0.90 10.83
N PHE A 77 0.21 0.69 9.92
CA PHE A 77 1.60 1.11 10.02
C PHE A 77 1.77 2.58 9.64
N ILE A 78 1.16 3.00 8.55
CA ILE A 78 1.19 4.42 8.09
C ILE A 78 0.72 5.37 9.19
N LYS A 79 -0.37 5.03 9.91
CA LYS A 79 -0.86 5.82 11.05
C LYS A 79 0.15 5.99 12.19
N ARG A 80 1.17 5.16 12.24
CA ARG A 80 2.27 5.23 13.22
C ARG A 80 3.55 5.82 12.64
N GLY A 81 3.49 6.39 11.42
CA GLY A 81 4.65 6.93 10.73
C GLY A 81 5.60 5.87 10.18
N ILE A 82 5.17 4.61 10.10
CA ILE A 82 5.97 3.51 9.57
C ILE A 82 5.58 3.31 8.10
N PRO A 83 6.51 3.51 7.15
CA PRO A 83 6.23 3.27 5.75
C PRO A 83 5.92 1.79 5.52
N ALA A 84 4.82 1.52 4.83
CA ALA A 84 4.37 0.17 4.54
C ALA A 84 3.75 0.12 3.15
N VAL A 85 4.06 -0.92 2.40
CA VAL A 85 3.54 -1.19 1.07
C VAL A 85 3.09 -2.64 0.97
N GLU A 86 2.15 -2.91 0.07
CA GLU A 86 1.82 -4.27 -0.31
C GLU A 86 2.75 -4.74 -1.42
N PHE A 87 3.31 -5.90 -1.25
CA PHE A 87 4.15 -6.56 -2.23
C PHE A 87 3.81 -8.04 -2.29
N GLY A 88 3.61 -8.57 -3.49
CA GLY A 88 3.18 -9.95 -3.65
C GLY A 88 3.56 -10.57 -5.00
N PRO A 89 3.28 -11.87 -5.15
CA PRO A 89 3.47 -12.60 -6.39
C PRO A 89 2.49 -12.15 -7.48
N VAL A 90 2.72 -12.58 -8.70
CA VAL A 90 1.82 -12.34 -9.83
C VAL A 90 0.59 -13.22 -9.72
N GLY A 91 -0.58 -12.60 -9.78
CA GLY A 91 -1.87 -13.28 -9.76
C GLY A 91 -2.98 -12.37 -10.29
N ALA A 92 -4.16 -12.91 -10.41
CA ALA A 92 -5.35 -12.17 -10.80
C ALA A 92 -6.63 -12.83 -10.27
N GLY A 93 -7.77 -12.16 -10.46
CA GLY A 93 -9.09 -12.67 -10.06
C GLY A 93 -9.34 -12.62 -8.56
N HIS A 94 -8.69 -11.72 -7.84
CA HIS A 94 -8.77 -11.60 -6.37
C HIS A 94 -10.22 -11.64 -5.86
N HIS A 95 -10.44 -12.47 -4.85
CA HIS A 95 -11.75 -12.70 -4.22
C HIS A 95 -12.81 -13.33 -5.15
N GLY A 96 -12.42 -13.76 -6.34
CA GLY A 96 -13.31 -14.41 -7.30
C GLY A 96 -13.07 -15.92 -7.43
N PRO A 97 -14.01 -16.65 -8.08
CA PRO A 97 -13.88 -18.09 -8.29
C PRO A 97 -12.73 -18.46 -9.24
N GLU A 98 -12.28 -17.53 -10.05
CA GLU A 98 -11.17 -17.69 -11.01
C GLU A 98 -9.84 -17.11 -10.47
N GLU A 99 -9.70 -16.99 -9.14
CA GLU A 99 -8.47 -16.49 -8.54
C GLU A 99 -7.32 -17.46 -8.78
N TRP A 100 -6.18 -16.91 -9.18
CA TRP A 100 -4.98 -17.70 -9.43
C TRP A 100 -3.71 -16.94 -9.03
N VAL A 101 -2.63 -17.69 -8.79
CA VAL A 101 -1.26 -17.18 -8.57
C VAL A 101 -0.27 -17.96 -9.42
N SER A 102 0.73 -17.29 -9.95
CA SER A 102 1.84 -17.91 -10.68
C SER A 102 2.81 -18.59 -9.70
N ILE A 103 2.96 -19.91 -9.79
CA ILE A 103 3.92 -20.67 -8.96
C ILE A 103 5.36 -20.19 -9.21
N ALA A 104 5.72 -19.87 -10.45
CA ALA A 104 7.03 -19.32 -10.77
C ALA A 104 7.28 -17.99 -10.04
N SER A 105 6.27 -17.12 -9.97
CA SER A 105 6.40 -15.84 -9.28
C SER A 105 6.48 -15.98 -7.74
N LEU A 106 5.98 -17.06 -7.16
CA LEU A 106 6.16 -17.35 -5.73
C LEU A 106 7.66 -17.57 -5.39
N HIS A 107 8.42 -18.22 -6.26
CA HIS A 107 9.86 -18.38 -6.07
C HIS A 107 10.60 -17.03 -6.15
N SER A 108 10.24 -16.21 -7.15
CA SER A 108 10.80 -14.86 -7.30
C SER A 108 10.43 -13.98 -6.09
N TYR A 109 9.19 -14.04 -5.63
CA TYR A 109 8.72 -13.33 -4.45
C TYR A 109 9.51 -13.69 -3.19
N LEU A 110 9.71 -15.00 -2.93
CA LEU A 110 10.52 -15.46 -1.80
C LEU A 110 11.98 -15.00 -1.90
N ALA A 111 12.57 -15.05 -3.10
CA ALA A 111 13.94 -14.58 -3.31
C ALA A 111 14.06 -13.07 -3.05
N THR A 112 13.12 -12.28 -3.57
CA THR A 112 13.04 -10.84 -3.32
C THR A 112 12.94 -10.51 -1.84
N LEU A 113 12.07 -11.21 -1.08
CA LEU A 113 11.94 -10.98 0.35
C LEU A 113 13.25 -11.27 1.10
N LYS A 114 13.96 -12.33 0.74
CA LYS A 114 15.28 -12.65 1.34
C LYS A 114 16.30 -11.56 1.04
N ASN A 115 16.36 -11.07 -0.20
CA ASN A 115 17.26 -9.99 -0.59
C ASN A 115 16.93 -8.70 0.15
N PHE A 116 15.64 -8.36 0.25
CA PHE A 116 15.17 -7.17 0.98
C PHE A 116 15.56 -7.23 2.46
N LEU A 117 15.34 -8.36 3.13
CA LEU A 117 15.74 -8.54 4.53
C LEU A 117 17.27 -8.43 4.70
N ALA A 118 18.05 -8.91 3.74
CA ALA A 118 19.50 -8.76 3.78
C ALA A 118 19.95 -7.30 3.56
N ALA A 119 19.19 -6.51 2.79
CA ALA A 119 19.48 -5.09 2.55
C ALA A 119 19.02 -4.18 3.71
N ALA A 120 18.03 -4.60 4.50
CA ALA A 120 17.41 -3.79 5.55
C ALA A 120 18.40 -3.14 6.55
N PRO A 121 19.46 -3.81 7.04
CA PRO A 121 20.42 -3.17 7.95
C PRO A 121 21.10 -1.94 7.37
N ALA A 122 21.39 -1.93 6.06
CA ALA A 122 22.01 -0.79 5.40
C ALA A 122 21.03 0.40 5.29
N VAL A 123 19.74 0.13 5.06
CA VAL A 123 18.69 1.17 5.03
C VAL A 123 18.54 1.79 6.41
N ILE A 124 18.54 1.00 7.48
CA ILE A 124 18.46 1.50 8.86
C ILE A 124 19.67 2.41 9.16
N ALA A 125 20.88 1.95 8.85
CA ALA A 125 22.11 2.71 9.12
C ALA A 125 22.13 4.06 8.37
N SER A 126 21.60 4.11 7.13
CA SER A 126 21.53 5.38 6.38
C SER A 126 20.57 6.41 6.99
N GLN A 127 19.52 5.95 7.67
CA GLN A 127 18.55 6.84 8.32
C GLN A 127 19.06 7.36 9.67
N GLU A 128 19.86 6.57 10.40
CA GLU A 128 20.46 6.99 11.66
C GLU A 128 21.61 7.99 11.47
N GLY A 129 22.36 7.92 10.36
CA GLY A 129 23.46 8.83 10.03
C GLY A 129 23.04 10.20 9.49
N GLY A 130 21.76 10.42 9.23
CA GLY A 130 21.22 11.69 8.69
C GLY A 130 20.68 12.66 9.77
N VAL A 131 20.87 12.39 11.04
CA VAL A 131 20.30 13.19 12.15
C VAL A 131 21.32 14.18 12.78
N ASP A 132 22.58 14.17 12.31
CA ASP A 132 23.64 15.08 12.79
C ASP A 132 23.95 16.15 11.74
N ASP A 133 23.04 17.16 11.58
CA ASP A 133 23.41 18.51 11.08
C ASP A 133 22.35 19.55 11.50
#